data_325f44a927116aabf6d0808cca72a686
#
_entry.id   325f44a927116aabf6d0808cca72a686
#
_cell.length_a   1.000
_cell.length_b   1.000
_cell.length_c   1.000
_cell.angle_alpha   90.00
_cell.angle_beta   90.00
_cell.angle_gamma   90.00
#
_symmetry.space_group_name_H-M   'P 1'
#
loop_
_entity.id
_entity.type
_entity.pdbx_description
1 polymer ?
#
loop_
_entity_poly.entity_id
_entity_poly.type
_entity_poly.pdbx_seq_one_letter_code
_entity_poly.pdbx_strand_id
1 'polypeptide(L)'
;FSGFVFKIQANMDPKHRDRIAFMRVCSGHYTKGMKLRQTRIGKDVTIANAVTFMAAEREQAEEAWPGDILGLHNHGTIQIGDTFTQGEDLQFTGIPYFAPELFRRVRLKDPLKNKALLKGLQQLSEEGATQLFRPLDNNDLILGAVGVLQFDVVVHRLKGEYGVECAYEPVQVHTARWVYCDDVKKLEEFKRKASMNLALDGADNLTYIAPTRVNLDLTIER
;
A
#
# COMPACT_ATOMS: atom_id res chain seq x y z
N PHE A 1 -16.04 16.20 12.43
CA PHE A 1 -15.97 15.13 11.43
C PHE A 1 -14.76 14.25 11.69
N SER A 2 -14.95 12.92 11.58
CA SER A 2 -13.86 11.96 11.49
C SER A 2 -14.24 10.83 10.55
N GLY A 3 -13.24 10.29 9.87
CA GLY A 3 -13.40 9.15 8.99
C GLY A 3 -12.06 8.43 8.79
N PHE A 4 -12.10 7.17 8.39
CA PHE A 4 -10.89 6.40 8.10
C PHE A 4 -11.00 5.61 6.81
N VAL A 5 -9.86 5.45 6.15
CA VAL A 5 -9.72 4.69 4.90
C VAL A 5 -9.51 3.21 5.24
N PHE A 6 -10.43 2.36 4.80
CA PHE A 6 -10.37 0.93 5.05
C PHE A 6 -10.02 0.10 3.81
N LYS A 7 -10.09 0.70 2.61
CA LYS A 7 -9.81 0.02 1.34
C LYS A 7 -9.30 1.01 0.31
N ILE A 8 -8.40 0.57 -0.54
CA ILE A 8 -8.04 1.26 -1.78
C ILE A 8 -8.28 0.30 -2.94
N GLN A 9 -8.78 0.80 -4.04
CA GLN A 9 -8.95 0.05 -5.27
C GLN A 9 -8.45 0.87 -6.46
N ALA A 10 -7.57 0.26 -7.26
CA ALA A 10 -7.07 0.84 -8.49
C ALA A 10 -7.95 0.40 -9.68
N ASN A 11 -7.97 1.26 -10.71
CA ASN A 11 -8.56 0.95 -12.02
C ASN A 11 -10.03 0.46 -11.95
N MET A 12 -10.85 1.06 -11.10
CA MET A 12 -12.28 0.76 -11.05
C MET A 12 -12.99 1.11 -12.36
N ASP A 13 -12.51 2.13 -13.07
CA ASP A 13 -12.97 2.49 -14.41
C ASP A 13 -11.92 2.04 -15.43
N PRO A 14 -12.26 1.10 -16.36
CA PRO A 14 -11.33 0.66 -17.40
C PRO A 14 -10.85 1.79 -18.34
N LYS A 15 -11.64 2.86 -18.47
CA LYS A 15 -11.31 4.02 -19.31
C LYS A 15 -10.40 5.02 -18.61
N HIS A 16 -10.41 5.05 -17.29
CA HIS A 16 -9.67 5.99 -16.46
C HIS A 16 -8.89 5.19 -15.43
N ARG A 17 -7.57 5.24 -15.48
CA ARG A 17 -6.69 4.60 -14.49
C ARG A 17 -6.75 5.35 -13.16
N ASP A 18 -7.91 5.32 -12.52
CA ASP A 18 -8.17 5.97 -11.26
C ASP A 18 -7.82 5.05 -10.06
N ARG A 19 -7.57 5.66 -8.93
CA ARG A 19 -7.47 5.00 -7.64
C ARG A 19 -8.47 5.64 -6.70
N ILE A 20 -9.30 4.83 -6.09
CA ILE A 20 -10.31 5.29 -5.14
C ILE A 20 -9.97 4.74 -3.76
N ALA A 21 -9.85 5.63 -2.79
CA ALA A 21 -9.76 5.29 -1.38
C ALA A 21 -11.16 5.32 -0.78
N PHE A 22 -11.59 4.21 -0.20
CA PHE A 22 -12.89 4.10 0.47
C PHE A 22 -12.74 4.50 1.92
N MET A 23 -13.37 5.61 2.27
CA MET A 23 -13.38 6.17 3.62
C MET A 23 -14.75 5.95 4.26
N ARG A 24 -14.78 5.35 5.45
CA ARG A 24 -15.98 5.30 6.29
C ARG A 24 -16.06 6.55 7.14
N VAL A 25 -17.20 7.23 7.09
CA VAL A 25 -17.51 8.35 8.02
C VAL A 25 -17.83 7.77 9.39
N CYS A 26 -17.12 8.20 10.43
CA CYS A 26 -17.26 7.72 11.80
C CYS A 26 -18.05 8.69 12.68
N SER A 27 -17.84 10.00 12.51
CA SER A 27 -18.54 11.04 13.27
C SER A 27 -18.64 12.33 12.47
N GLY A 28 -19.55 13.17 12.89
CA GLY A 28 -19.80 14.47 12.26
C GLY A 28 -20.51 14.36 10.92
N HIS A 29 -20.46 15.42 10.15
CA HIS A 29 -21.18 15.56 8.88
C HIS A 29 -20.18 16.03 7.81
N TYR A 30 -20.08 15.29 6.71
CA TYR A 30 -19.31 15.70 5.54
C TYR A 30 -20.16 16.61 4.65
N THR A 31 -19.55 17.68 4.18
CA THR A 31 -20.08 18.52 3.11
C THR A 31 -19.04 18.70 2.02
N LYS A 32 -19.46 18.77 0.77
CA LYS A 32 -18.60 18.94 -0.39
C LYS A 32 -17.69 20.16 -0.24
N GLY A 33 -16.42 19.96 -0.57
CA GLY A 33 -15.41 21.02 -0.44
C GLY A 33 -14.85 21.19 0.98
N MET A 34 -15.26 20.35 1.93
CA MET A 34 -14.76 20.38 3.28
C MET A 34 -13.25 20.19 3.32
N LYS A 35 -12.58 20.96 4.17
CA LYS A 35 -11.16 20.84 4.44
C LYS A 35 -10.94 19.90 5.61
N LEU A 36 -10.18 18.83 5.40
CA LEU A 36 -9.91 17.82 6.40
C LEU A 36 -8.40 17.67 6.60
N ARG A 37 -8.01 17.38 7.82
CA ARG A 37 -6.63 17.03 8.18
C ARG A 37 -6.40 15.54 7.99
N GLN A 38 -5.45 15.19 7.13
CA GLN A 38 -4.92 13.82 7.02
C GLN A 38 -3.88 13.64 8.12
N THR A 39 -4.24 12.94 9.20
CA THR A 39 -3.47 12.93 10.45
C THR A 39 -2.10 12.31 10.30
N ARG A 40 -1.95 11.19 9.55
CA ARG A 40 -0.66 10.53 9.34
C ARG A 40 0.42 11.46 8.79
N ILE A 41 0.08 12.31 7.83
CA ILE A 41 1.06 13.22 7.20
C ILE A 41 0.97 14.66 7.72
N GLY A 42 0.04 14.93 8.62
CA GLY A 42 -0.15 16.25 9.24
C GLY A 42 -0.57 17.35 8.27
N LYS A 43 -1.18 16.99 7.12
CA LYS A 43 -1.57 17.96 6.08
C LYS A 43 -3.07 18.11 5.99
N ASP A 44 -3.49 19.34 5.72
CA ASP A 44 -4.87 19.64 5.38
C ASP A 44 -5.11 19.42 3.89
N VAL A 45 -6.17 18.72 3.56
CA VAL A 45 -6.60 18.42 2.19
C VAL A 45 -8.06 18.86 2.01
N THR A 46 -8.38 19.44 0.86
CA THR A 46 -9.76 19.77 0.51
C THR A 46 -10.38 18.61 -0.24
N ILE A 47 -11.48 18.08 0.28
CA ILE A 47 -12.24 17.00 -0.36
C ILE A 47 -13.30 17.60 -1.27
N ALA A 48 -12.89 17.94 -2.50
CA ALA A 48 -13.78 18.62 -3.46
C ALA A 48 -14.73 17.65 -4.18
N ASN A 49 -14.27 16.43 -4.46
CA ASN A 49 -14.94 15.47 -5.33
C ASN A 49 -14.99 14.08 -4.69
N ALA A 50 -15.64 13.99 -3.52
CA ALA A 50 -15.98 12.68 -2.97
C ALA A 50 -17.11 12.06 -3.80
N VAL A 51 -17.10 10.75 -3.94
CA VAL A 51 -18.14 10.00 -4.65
C VAL A 51 -18.83 9.03 -3.69
N THR A 52 -20.11 8.85 -3.87
CA THR A 52 -20.90 7.76 -3.29
C THR A 52 -21.14 6.68 -4.34
N PHE A 53 -21.44 5.50 -3.89
CA PHE A 53 -21.67 4.34 -4.75
C PHE A 53 -23.10 3.85 -4.53
N MET A 54 -23.93 4.03 -5.55
CA MET A 54 -25.28 3.50 -5.61
C MET A 54 -25.32 2.40 -6.68
N ALA A 55 -25.31 1.14 -6.24
CA ALA A 55 -25.17 -0.02 -7.13
C ALA A 55 -23.89 0.06 -8.00
N ALA A 56 -24.04 0.21 -9.31
CA ALA A 56 -22.91 0.31 -10.26
C ALA A 56 -22.56 1.77 -10.64
N GLU A 57 -23.35 2.74 -10.18
CA GLU A 57 -23.17 4.16 -10.54
C GLU A 57 -22.39 4.89 -9.48
N ARG A 58 -21.58 5.85 -9.92
CA ARG A 58 -20.85 6.78 -9.05
C ARG A 58 -21.56 8.13 -9.12
N GLU A 59 -21.97 8.59 -7.97
CA GLU A 59 -22.55 9.92 -7.84
C GLU A 59 -21.64 10.81 -7.00
N GLN A 60 -21.62 12.09 -7.31
CA GLN A 60 -20.87 13.05 -6.51
C GLN A 60 -21.56 13.24 -5.17
N ALA A 61 -20.82 13.04 -4.07
CA ALA A 61 -21.35 13.23 -2.73
C ALA A 61 -21.40 14.71 -2.38
N GLU A 62 -22.59 15.24 -2.17
CA GLU A 62 -22.76 16.58 -1.63
C GLU A 62 -22.67 16.57 -0.10
N GLU A 63 -23.20 15.53 0.54
CA GLU A 63 -23.24 15.32 1.98
C GLU A 63 -23.03 13.85 2.34
N ALA A 64 -22.51 13.59 3.55
CA ALA A 64 -22.45 12.24 4.11
C ALA A 64 -22.45 12.26 5.64
N TRP A 65 -23.00 11.20 6.22
CA TRP A 65 -23.24 11.04 7.65
C TRP A 65 -22.49 9.84 8.23
N PRO A 66 -22.38 9.73 9.57
CA PRO A 66 -21.74 8.58 10.20
C PRO A 66 -22.35 7.26 9.76
N GLY A 67 -21.47 6.35 9.29
CA GLY A 67 -21.85 5.08 8.69
C GLY A 67 -21.76 5.05 7.18
N ASP A 68 -21.81 6.21 6.51
CA ASP A 68 -21.67 6.29 5.05
C ASP A 68 -20.22 6.00 4.60
N ILE A 69 -20.12 5.58 3.35
CA ILE A 69 -18.83 5.33 2.69
C ILE A 69 -18.65 6.32 1.55
N LEU A 70 -17.56 7.06 1.62
CA LEU A 70 -17.13 8.00 0.59
C LEU A 70 -15.94 7.44 -0.19
N GLY A 71 -15.98 7.57 -1.51
CA GLY A 71 -14.84 7.34 -2.38
C GLY A 71 -14.05 8.62 -2.57
N LEU A 72 -12.77 8.59 -2.20
CA LEU A 72 -11.83 9.70 -2.39
C LEU A 72 -10.89 9.39 -3.54
N HIS A 73 -10.72 10.32 -4.48
CA HIS A 73 -9.71 10.16 -5.52
C HIS A 73 -8.30 10.16 -4.90
N ASN A 74 -7.57 9.07 -5.09
CA ASN A 74 -6.24 8.90 -4.52
C ASN A 74 -5.14 9.11 -5.57
N HIS A 75 -4.38 10.17 -5.41
CA HIS A 75 -3.21 10.46 -6.25
C HIS A 75 -1.91 9.83 -5.72
N GLY A 76 -2.00 8.88 -4.79
CA GLY A 76 -0.85 8.16 -4.22
C GLY A 76 -0.45 8.60 -2.82
N THR A 77 -1.17 9.55 -2.21
CA THR A 77 -0.88 10.04 -0.86
C THR A 77 -1.71 9.38 0.23
N ILE A 78 -2.88 8.83 -0.14
CA ILE A 78 -3.79 8.17 0.79
C ILE A 78 -3.40 6.68 0.90
N GLN A 79 -3.32 6.19 2.13
CA GLN A 79 -3.04 4.79 2.46
C GLN A 79 -4.20 4.18 3.24
N ILE A 80 -4.31 2.84 3.21
CA ILE A 80 -5.23 2.12 4.10
C ILE A 80 -4.84 2.42 5.55
N GLY A 81 -5.85 2.75 6.38
CA GLY A 81 -5.64 3.17 7.77
C GLY A 81 -5.52 4.67 7.96
N ASP A 82 -5.41 5.46 6.90
CA ASP A 82 -5.40 6.92 7.04
C ASP A 82 -6.68 7.44 7.68
N THR A 83 -6.50 8.35 8.61
CA THR A 83 -7.58 9.04 9.30
C THR A 83 -7.68 10.49 8.81
N PHE A 84 -8.91 10.93 8.58
CA PHE A 84 -9.25 12.30 8.21
C PHE A 84 -10.14 12.91 9.27
N THR A 85 -9.79 14.13 9.74
CA THR A 85 -10.52 14.84 10.80
C THR A 85 -10.69 16.32 10.46
N GLN A 86 -11.52 17.00 11.23
CA GLN A 86 -11.64 18.48 11.19
C GLN A 86 -10.61 19.19 12.08
N GLY A 87 -9.43 18.63 12.27
CA GLY A 87 -8.34 19.24 13.03
C GLY A 87 -7.99 18.53 14.33
N GLU A 88 -8.77 17.54 14.75
CA GLU A 88 -8.44 16.68 15.90
C GLU A 88 -7.27 15.77 15.54
N ASP A 89 -6.37 15.57 16.50
CA ASP A 89 -5.28 14.60 16.38
C ASP A 89 -5.77 13.22 16.81
N LEU A 90 -6.59 12.62 15.95
CA LEU A 90 -7.22 11.33 16.13
C LEU A 90 -6.69 10.34 15.10
N GLN A 91 -6.42 9.12 15.52
CA GLN A 91 -6.06 8.01 14.65
C GLN A 91 -6.90 6.78 14.97
N PHE A 92 -7.59 6.26 13.96
CA PHE A 92 -8.26 4.97 14.07
C PHE A 92 -7.26 3.83 13.97
N THR A 93 -7.45 2.83 14.84
CA THR A 93 -6.63 1.61 14.90
C THR A 93 -7.50 0.38 14.70
N GLY A 94 -6.88 -0.81 14.59
CA GLY A 94 -7.60 -2.08 14.52
C GLY A 94 -7.87 -2.60 13.09
N ILE A 95 -7.36 -1.92 12.05
CA ILE A 95 -7.32 -2.52 10.71
C ILE A 95 -6.24 -3.60 10.73
N PRO A 96 -6.58 -4.88 10.45
CA PRO A 96 -5.60 -5.94 10.49
C PRO A 96 -4.61 -5.81 9.32
N TYR A 97 -3.33 -5.83 9.63
CA TYR A 97 -2.25 -5.95 8.65
C TYR A 97 -1.67 -7.36 8.75
N PHE A 98 -1.78 -8.11 7.66
CA PHE A 98 -1.20 -9.45 7.59
C PHE A 98 0.20 -9.36 6.99
N ALA A 99 1.20 -9.84 7.75
CA ALA A 99 2.53 -10.02 7.18
C ALA A 99 2.49 -11.09 6.09
N PRO A 100 3.19 -10.91 4.97
CA PRO A 100 3.22 -11.92 3.92
C PRO A 100 3.93 -13.19 4.43
N GLU A 101 3.40 -14.35 4.02
CA GLU A 101 3.93 -15.67 4.33
C GLU A 101 4.63 -16.31 3.13
N LEU A 102 4.24 -15.88 1.94
CA LEU A 102 4.77 -16.37 0.67
C LEU A 102 5.46 -15.24 -0.08
N PHE A 103 6.62 -15.53 -0.66
CA PHE A 103 7.40 -14.57 -1.41
C PHE A 103 7.75 -15.12 -2.78
N ARG A 104 7.70 -14.26 -3.81
CA ARG A 104 8.08 -14.59 -5.18
C ARG A 104 8.85 -13.43 -5.80
N ARG A 105 9.89 -13.74 -6.54
CA ARG A 105 10.57 -12.75 -7.39
C ARG A 105 9.78 -12.58 -8.67
N VAL A 106 9.54 -11.33 -9.06
CA VAL A 106 8.84 -11.01 -10.30
C VAL A 106 9.85 -10.93 -11.45
N ARG A 107 9.63 -11.71 -12.51
CA ARG A 107 10.43 -11.68 -13.73
C ARG A 107 9.62 -11.11 -14.88
N LEU A 108 10.09 -10.01 -15.40
CA LEU A 108 9.50 -9.35 -16.55
C LEU A 108 9.89 -10.08 -17.83
N LYS A 109 8.93 -10.37 -18.73
CA LYS A 109 9.21 -10.97 -20.03
C LYS A 109 9.79 -9.97 -21.03
N ASP A 110 9.31 -8.74 -21.02
CA ASP A 110 9.74 -7.66 -21.91
C ASP A 110 10.45 -6.55 -21.11
N PRO A 111 11.79 -6.44 -21.17
CA PRO A 111 12.56 -5.45 -20.41
C PRO A 111 12.11 -3.99 -20.62
N LEU A 112 11.53 -3.66 -21.78
CA LEU A 112 11.06 -2.30 -22.08
C LEU A 112 9.88 -1.89 -21.23
N LYS A 113 9.17 -2.83 -20.62
CA LYS A 113 7.99 -2.57 -19.78
C LYS A 113 8.29 -2.43 -18.28
N ASN A 114 9.56 -2.28 -17.90
CA ASN A 114 9.95 -2.23 -16.48
C ASN A 114 9.24 -1.10 -15.70
N LYS A 115 9.10 0.09 -16.29
CA LYS A 115 8.37 1.21 -15.65
C LYS A 115 6.89 0.87 -15.45
N ALA A 116 6.26 0.21 -16.42
CA ALA A 116 4.87 -0.20 -16.32
C ALA A 116 4.69 -1.31 -15.28
N LEU A 117 5.62 -2.26 -15.18
CA LEU A 117 5.64 -3.29 -14.16
C LEU A 117 5.72 -2.67 -12.76
N LEU A 118 6.71 -1.82 -12.51
CA LEU A 118 6.89 -1.19 -11.21
C LEU A 118 5.64 -0.40 -10.80
N LYS A 119 5.10 0.42 -11.71
CA LYS A 119 3.88 1.17 -11.47
C LYS A 119 2.70 0.26 -11.16
N GLY A 120 2.52 -0.82 -11.91
CA GLY A 120 1.44 -1.78 -11.71
C GLY A 120 1.56 -2.47 -10.35
N LEU A 121 2.74 -2.98 -10.01
CA LEU A 121 2.98 -3.63 -8.73
C LEU A 121 2.76 -2.69 -7.54
N GLN A 122 3.22 -1.43 -7.63
CA GLN A 122 2.98 -0.44 -6.58
C GLN A 122 1.48 -0.18 -6.38
N GLN A 123 0.76 0.08 -7.47
CA GLN A 123 -0.67 0.38 -7.40
C GLN A 123 -1.50 -0.81 -6.90
N LEU A 124 -1.19 -2.04 -7.33
CA LEU A 124 -1.86 -3.24 -6.85
C LEU A 124 -1.53 -3.55 -5.39
N SER A 125 -0.30 -3.23 -4.94
CA SER A 125 0.08 -3.39 -3.54
C SER A 125 -0.61 -2.37 -2.61
N GLU A 126 -0.93 -1.18 -3.10
CA GLU A 126 -1.71 -0.18 -2.35
C GLU A 126 -3.12 -0.69 -1.99
N GLU A 127 -3.66 -1.66 -2.74
CA GLU A 127 -4.93 -2.32 -2.41
C GLU A 127 -4.85 -3.25 -1.18
N GLY A 128 -3.64 -3.55 -0.70
CA GLY A 128 -3.40 -4.30 0.53
C GLY A 128 -3.43 -5.82 0.39
N ALA A 129 -3.73 -6.38 -0.79
CA ALA A 129 -3.77 -7.83 -1.00
C ALA A 129 -2.37 -8.45 -1.12
N THR A 130 -1.41 -7.71 -1.62
CA THR A 130 0.00 -8.10 -1.76
C THR A 130 0.90 -6.98 -1.28
N GLN A 131 2.18 -7.29 -1.04
CA GLN A 131 3.17 -6.32 -0.63
C GLN A 131 4.38 -6.38 -1.57
N LEU A 132 4.81 -5.21 -2.04
CA LEU A 132 5.98 -5.08 -2.91
C LEU A 132 7.21 -4.76 -2.06
N PHE A 133 8.31 -5.49 -2.29
CA PHE A 133 9.61 -5.24 -1.69
C PHE A 133 10.65 -5.01 -2.79
N ARG A 134 11.43 -3.95 -2.64
CA ARG A 134 12.52 -3.56 -3.53
C ARG A 134 13.84 -3.68 -2.77
N PRO A 135 14.62 -4.77 -2.97
CA PRO A 135 15.93 -4.93 -2.35
C PRO A 135 16.83 -3.71 -2.61
N LEU A 136 17.66 -3.36 -1.63
CA LEU A 136 18.57 -2.22 -1.75
C LEU A 136 19.88 -2.56 -2.47
N ASP A 137 20.23 -3.84 -2.53
CA ASP A 137 21.47 -4.34 -3.11
C ASP A 137 21.35 -4.73 -4.59
N ASN A 138 20.14 -4.84 -5.12
CA ASN A 138 19.87 -5.22 -6.50
C ASN A 138 18.55 -4.61 -7.02
N ASN A 139 18.21 -4.86 -8.29
CA ASN A 139 17.02 -4.35 -8.95
C ASN A 139 15.86 -5.36 -9.00
N ASP A 140 15.90 -6.40 -8.19
CA ASP A 140 14.82 -7.37 -8.12
C ASP A 140 13.54 -6.73 -7.56
N LEU A 141 12.41 -7.27 -7.97
CA LEU A 141 11.10 -6.94 -7.40
C LEU A 141 10.57 -8.22 -6.74
N ILE A 142 10.36 -8.15 -5.43
CA ILE A 142 9.83 -9.27 -4.65
C ILE A 142 8.40 -8.93 -4.24
N LEU A 143 7.49 -9.84 -4.53
CA LEU A 143 6.10 -9.72 -4.12
C LEU A 143 5.85 -10.68 -2.96
N GLY A 144 5.27 -10.16 -1.90
CA GLY A 144 4.82 -10.92 -0.73
C GLY A 144 3.30 -11.04 -0.70
N ALA A 145 2.79 -12.20 -0.33
CA ALA A 145 1.35 -12.49 -0.23
C ALA A 145 1.06 -13.45 0.93
N VAL A 146 -0.17 -13.47 1.40
CA VAL A 146 -0.64 -14.43 2.40
C VAL A 146 -1.04 -15.76 1.74
N GLY A 147 -1.54 -15.72 0.52
CA GLY A 147 -2.00 -16.89 -0.20
C GLY A 147 -1.55 -16.92 -1.67
N VAL A 148 -1.49 -18.14 -2.24
CA VAL A 148 -0.99 -18.37 -3.61
C VAL A 148 -1.84 -17.66 -4.66
N LEU A 149 -3.17 -17.66 -4.50
CA LEU A 149 -4.10 -17.05 -5.47
C LEU A 149 -3.88 -15.56 -5.66
N GLN A 150 -3.33 -14.87 -4.66
CA GLN A 150 -3.02 -13.43 -4.77
C GLN A 150 -1.98 -13.16 -5.86
N PHE A 151 -1.00 -14.05 -6.03
CA PHE A 151 -0.01 -13.95 -7.11
C PHE A 151 -0.65 -14.09 -8.49
N ASP A 152 -1.58 -15.03 -8.66
CA ASP A 152 -2.27 -15.25 -9.93
C ASP A 152 -3.13 -14.04 -10.32
N VAL A 153 -3.82 -13.46 -9.34
CA VAL A 153 -4.62 -12.23 -9.53
C VAL A 153 -3.72 -11.08 -9.99
N VAL A 154 -2.55 -10.89 -9.36
CA VAL A 154 -1.62 -9.81 -9.74
C VAL A 154 -1.12 -10.00 -11.17
N VAL A 155 -0.71 -11.21 -11.58
CA VAL A 155 -0.27 -11.48 -12.97
C VAL A 155 -1.38 -11.19 -13.96
N HIS A 156 -2.61 -11.65 -13.68
CA HIS A 156 -3.76 -11.41 -14.54
C HIS A 156 -4.04 -9.91 -14.71
N ARG A 157 -4.04 -9.17 -13.61
CA ARG A 157 -4.28 -7.72 -13.61
C ARG A 157 -3.15 -6.94 -14.26
N LEU A 158 -1.89 -7.31 -14.04
CA LEU A 158 -0.74 -6.69 -14.74
C LEU A 158 -0.86 -6.84 -16.26
N LYS A 159 -1.29 -8.02 -16.73
CA LYS A 159 -1.51 -8.25 -18.16
C LYS A 159 -2.70 -7.44 -18.69
N GLY A 160 -3.85 -7.50 -18.03
CA GLY A 160 -5.09 -6.85 -18.48
C GLY A 160 -5.09 -5.34 -18.35
N GLU A 161 -4.57 -4.81 -17.23
CA GLU A 161 -4.67 -3.39 -16.90
C GLU A 161 -3.43 -2.59 -17.30
N TYR A 162 -2.23 -3.20 -17.25
CA TYR A 162 -0.96 -2.52 -17.51
C TYR A 162 -0.27 -2.99 -18.78
N GLY A 163 -0.79 -4.03 -19.44
CA GLY A 163 -0.20 -4.62 -20.65
C GLY A 163 1.17 -5.26 -20.39
N VAL A 164 1.43 -5.73 -19.16
CA VAL A 164 2.69 -6.28 -18.72
C VAL A 164 2.56 -7.77 -18.51
N GLU A 165 3.41 -8.55 -19.18
CA GLU A 165 3.54 -9.99 -18.94
C GLU A 165 4.75 -10.25 -18.05
N CYS A 166 4.52 -10.96 -16.94
CA CYS A 166 5.55 -11.39 -16.02
C CYS A 166 5.35 -12.85 -15.60
N ALA A 167 6.38 -13.41 -14.99
CA ALA A 167 6.36 -14.71 -14.35
C ALA A 167 6.94 -14.59 -12.95
N TYR A 168 6.73 -15.62 -12.13
CA TYR A 168 7.31 -15.68 -10.80
C TYR A 168 8.43 -16.72 -10.73
N GLU A 169 9.47 -16.38 -9.97
CA GLU A 169 10.52 -17.29 -9.58
C GLU A 169 10.54 -17.46 -8.05
N PRO A 170 10.91 -18.63 -7.55
CA PRO A 170 11.17 -18.82 -6.14
C PRO A 170 12.24 -17.85 -5.64
N VAL A 171 12.07 -17.37 -4.42
CA VAL A 171 13.08 -16.58 -3.71
C VAL A 171 13.22 -17.12 -2.29
N GLN A 172 14.45 -17.13 -1.78
CA GLN A 172 14.70 -17.57 -0.42
C GLN A 172 14.40 -16.44 0.55
N VAL A 173 13.15 -16.35 0.96
CA VAL A 173 12.66 -15.41 1.97
C VAL A 173 11.73 -16.17 2.91
N HIS A 174 12.06 -16.13 4.20
CA HIS A 174 11.26 -16.72 5.26
C HIS A 174 10.22 -15.72 5.77
N THR A 175 10.61 -14.47 5.97
CA THR A 175 9.70 -13.43 6.48
C THR A 175 10.27 -12.04 6.20
N ALA A 176 9.40 -11.04 6.28
CA ALA A 176 9.75 -9.62 6.25
C ALA A 176 9.46 -8.97 7.61
N ARG A 177 10.32 -8.04 8.05
CA ARG A 177 10.17 -7.25 9.27
C ARG A 177 10.49 -5.80 9.00
N TRP A 178 9.61 -4.90 9.38
CA TRP A 178 9.84 -3.47 9.27
C TRP A 178 10.82 -3.00 10.33
N VAL A 179 11.75 -2.15 9.91
CA VAL A 179 12.82 -1.65 10.76
C VAL A 179 12.55 -0.20 11.08
N TYR A 180 12.48 0.10 12.36
CA TYR A 180 12.33 1.45 12.88
C TYR A 180 13.36 1.72 13.97
N CYS A 181 14.00 2.90 13.94
CA CYS A 181 14.94 3.32 14.96
C CYS A 181 15.02 4.85 14.99
N ASP A 182 14.88 5.45 16.17
CA ASP A 182 15.03 6.90 16.38
C ASP A 182 16.49 7.36 16.33
N ASP A 183 17.44 6.47 16.63
CA ASP A 183 18.86 6.75 16.55
C ASP A 183 19.38 6.53 15.14
N VAL A 184 19.63 7.64 14.45
CA VAL A 184 20.12 7.63 13.06
C VAL A 184 21.46 6.89 12.92
N LYS A 185 22.36 6.99 13.90
CA LYS A 185 23.67 6.32 13.83
C LYS A 185 23.53 4.80 13.91
N LYS A 186 22.68 4.32 14.82
CA LYS A 186 22.38 2.89 14.95
C LYS A 186 21.68 2.37 13.71
N LEU A 187 20.76 3.15 13.13
CA LEU A 187 20.07 2.76 11.91
C LEU A 187 21.04 2.62 10.73
N GLU A 188 21.98 3.56 10.56
CA GLU A 188 22.99 3.50 9.51
C GLU A 188 23.99 2.34 9.72
N GLU A 189 24.35 2.04 10.96
CA GLU A 189 25.16 0.87 11.29
C GLU A 189 24.43 -0.43 10.93
N PHE A 190 23.15 -0.53 11.28
CA PHE A 190 22.31 -1.67 10.92
C PHE A 190 22.20 -1.83 9.41
N LYS A 191 21.94 -0.76 8.67
CA LYS A 191 21.87 -0.77 7.20
C LYS A 191 23.16 -1.32 6.59
N ARG A 192 24.31 -0.92 7.11
CA ARG A 192 25.61 -1.41 6.64
C ARG A 192 25.79 -2.90 6.91
N LYS A 193 25.41 -3.37 8.11
CA LYS A 193 25.58 -4.79 8.51
C LYS A 193 24.62 -5.72 7.80
N ALA A 194 23.39 -5.28 7.53
CA ALA A 194 22.31 -6.07 6.97
C ALA A 194 22.04 -5.78 5.48
N SER A 195 22.92 -5.08 4.78
CA SER A 195 22.70 -4.50 3.44
C SER A 195 22.14 -5.48 2.42
N MET A 196 22.59 -6.74 2.45
CA MET A 196 22.13 -7.78 1.51
C MET A 196 20.70 -8.26 1.73
N ASN A 197 20.12 -7.94 2.89
CA ASN A 197 18.77 -8.40 3.28
C ASN A 197 17.81 -7.22 3.54
N LEU A 198 18.17 -6.04 3.09
CA LEU A 198 17.32 -4.86 3.22
C LEU A 198 16.57 -4.56 1.93
N ALA A 199 15.33 -4.14 2.09
CA ALA A 199 14.47 -3.68 1.01
C ALA A 199 13.66 -2.48 1.46
N LEU A 200 13.06 -1.78 0.49
CA LEU A 200 11.99 -0.83 0.73
C LEU A 200 10.66 -1.50 0.36
N ASP A 201 9.65 -1.30 1.18
CA ASP A 201 8.28 -1.70 0.84
C ASP A 201 7.64 -0.73 -0.19
N GLY A 202 6.38 -0.94 -0.51
CA GLY A 202 5.64 -0.10 -1.48
C GLY A 202 5.47 1.36 -1.02
N ALA A 203 5.64 1.67 0.26
CA ALA A 203 5.56 3.00 0.87
C ALA A 203 6.92 3.57 1.26
N ASP A 204 8.02 3.00 0.76
CA ASP A 204 9.41 3.37 1.05
C ASP A 204 9.86 3.13 2.51
N ASN A 205 9.16 2.28 3.25
CA ASN A 205 9.59 1.90 4.58
C ASN A 205 10.70 0.86 4.52
N LEU A 206 11.72 1.04 5.39
CA LEU A 206 12.82 0.09 5.49
C LEU A 206 12.34 -1.25 6.04
N THR A 207 12.69 -2.33 5.35
CA THR A 207 12.27 -3.68 5.69
C THR A 207 13.48 -4.62 5.65
N TYR A 208 13.62 -5.46 6.66
CA TYR A 208 14.55 -6.58 6.68
C TYR A 208 13.86 -7.82 6.11
N ILE A 209 14.41 -8.38 5.04
CA ILE A 209 13.92 -9.61 4.41
C ILE A 209 14.80 -10.76 4.89
N ALA A 210 14.33 -11.53 5.85
CA ALA A 210 15.08 -12.64 6.44
C ALA A 210 15.09 -13.86 5.50
N PRO A 211 16.24 -14.35 5.04
CA PRO A 211 16.31 -15.56 4.21
C PRO A 211 15.86 -16.81 4.96
N THR A 212 16.17 -16.89 6.26
CA THR A 212 15.81 -17.99 7.14
C THR A 212 15.41 -17.49 8.51
N ARG A 213 14.78 -18.37 9.31
CA ARG A 213 14.46 -18.05 10.71
C ARG A 213 15.73 -17.77 11.52
N VAL A 214 16.79 -18.52 11.31
CA VAL A 214 18.08 -18.32 11.99
C VAL A 214 18.64 -16.93 11.73
N ASN A 215 18.58 -16.45 10.48
CA ASN A 215 19.01 -15.10 10.15
C ASN A 215 18.17 -14.04 10.88
N LEU A 216 16.86 -14.26 11.00
CA LEU A 216 15.99 -13.35 11.74
C LEU A 216 16.40 -13.30 13.23
N ASP A 217 16.50 -14.45 13.87
CA ASP A 217 16.81 -14.57 15.30
C ASP A 217 18.17 -13.91 15.63
N LEU A 218 19.21 -14.20 14.83
CA LEU A 218 20.53 -13.56 14.97
C LEU A 218 20.50 -12.05 14.74
N THR A 219 19.57 -11.56 13.93
CA THR A 219 19.46 -10.12 13.64
C THR A 219 18.72 -9.37 14.76
N ILE A 220 17.79 -10.05 15.44
CA ILE A 220 17.07 -9.50 16.61
C ILE A 220 17.98 -9.41 17.84
N GLU A 221 18.90 -10.39 18.03
CA GLU A 221 19.81 -10.44 19.18
C GLU A 221 20.99 -9.46 19.08
N ARG A 222 21.24 -8.83 17.95
CA ARG A 222 22.35 -7.92 17.68
C ARG A 222 21.96 -6.45 17.73
#